data_c4bfc813bb1006569db9276db5834cee
#
_entry.id   c4bfc813bb1006569db9276db5834cee
#
_cell.length_a   1.000
_cell.length_b   1.000
_cell.length_c   1.000
_cell.angle_alpha   90.00
_cell.angle_beta   90.00
_cell.angle_gamma   90.00
#
_symmetry.space_group_name_H-M   'P 1'
#
loop_
_entity.id
_entity.type
_entity.pdbx_description
1 polymer ?
#
loop_
_entity_poly.entity_id
_entity_poly.type
_entity_poly.pdbx_seq_one_letter_code
_entity_poly.pdbx_strand_id
1 'polypeptide(L)'
;MDRIGLGSNILREINPKLIYIAVSGFGTKGPMADLPAFDHVIQGLAGFTDLQSSDENPFDFIKTFICDKVTAYTVCQAATAALLARVTTKKGQHIDISMLHACLSFMWPDGMMHKTLKDDDRFNMSPGSDYFQIINYKDGGVAVAPLTDSHWEALLNMVGYPELIGTPLYASLASRMTNMDKVMEVLKSPRKDIGVDKAIEILVTADVPCSPCSSRDDLESSEQIKAIGALETYVTKAMGKLTVPTPPILFEGKETSQADASPLLGEHSRSILHELGWAQDTINELINSGELKITEI
;
A
#
# COMPACT_ATOMS: atom_id res chain seq x y z
N MET A 1 -3.56 -27.28 4.69
CA MET A 1 -2.34 -27.86 4.10
C MET A 1 -2.05 -29.24 4.68
N ASP A 2 -2.24 -29.48 5.99
CA ASP A 2 -2.01 -30.82 6.60
C ASP A 2 -2.80 -31.94 5.93
N ARG A 3 -4.07 -31.69 5.55
CA ARG A 3 -4.94 -32.68 4.88
C ARG A 3 -4.41 -33.20 3.53
N ILE A 4 -3.53 -32.45 2.89
CA ILE A 4 -2.92 -32.79 1.59
C ILE A 4 -1.42 -33.09 1.70
N GLY A 5 -0.91 -33.32 2.92
CA GLY A 5 0.49 -33.67 3.15
C GLY A 5 1.50 -32.53 2.99
N LEU A 6 1.04 -31.27 2.90
CA LEU A 6 1.86 -30.08 2.73
C LEU A 6 1.90 -29.20 3.99
N GLY A 7 1.65 -29.78 5.15
CA GLY A 7 1.74 -29.09 6.44
C GLY A 7 3.19 -28.78 6.83
N SER A 8 3.36 -27.75 7.63
CA SER A 8 4.68 -27.27 8.08
C SER A 8 5.52 -28.37 8.73
N ASN A 9 4.93 -29.20 9.58
CA ASN A 9 5.66 -30.25 10.27
C ASN A 9 6.24 -31.27 9.29
N ILE A 10 5.39 -31.76 8.35
CA ILE A 10 5.80 -32.74 7.34
C ILE A 10 6.93 -32.20 6.46
N LEU A 11 6.75 -30.99 5.92
CA LEU A 11 7.72 -30.42 5.00
C LEU A 11 9.04 -30.04 5.69
N ARG A 12 9.00 -29.65 6.96
CA ARG A 12 10.22 -29.32 7.72
C ARG A 12 10.94 -30.56 8.27
N GLU A 13 10.27 -31.70 8.39
CA GLU A 13 10.95 -33.00 8.59
C GLU A 13 11.77 -33.39 7.35
N ILE A 14 11.20 -33.18 6.15
CA ILE A 14 11.91 -33.43 4.87
C ILE A 14 13.06 -32.45 4.69
N ASN A 15 12.81 -31.16 4.96
CA ASN A 15 13.83 -30.11 4.85
C ASN A 15 13.87 -29.22 6.10
N PRO A 16 14.75 -29.52 7.06
CA PRO A 16 14.90 -28.75 8.29
C PRO A 16 15.30 -27.28 8.10
N LYS A 17 15.75 -26.91 6.90
CA LYS A 17 16.10 -25.53 6.53
C LYS A 17 14.93 -24.78 5.87
N LEU A 18 13.79 -25.42 5.68
CA LEU A 18 12.61 -24.80 5.07
C LEU A 18 12.08 -23.67 5.93
N ILE A 19 11.88 -22.51 5.31
CA ILE A 19 11.10 -21.41 5.86
C ILE A 19 9.66 -21.60 5.34
N TYR A 20 8.76 -21.87 6.25
CA TYR A 20 7.34 -22.11 5.95
C TYR A 20 6.53 -20.91 6.45
N ILE A 21 5.91 -20.17 5.54
CA ILE A 21 5.07 -19.01 5.89
C ILE A 21 3.61 -19.38 5.61
N ALA A 22 2.78 -19.39 6.64
CA ALA A 22 1.35 -19.58 6.55
C ALA A 22 0.63 -18.24 6.65
N VAL A 23 -0.17 -17.92 5.65
CA VAL A 23 -0.98 -16.70 5.63
C VAL A 23 -2.44 -17.06 5.79
N SER A 24 -3.13 -16.39 6.72
CA SER A 24 -4.58 -16.54 6.97
C SER A 24 -5.26 -15.17 6.98
N GLY A 25 -6.57 -15.12 6.78
CA GLY A 25 -7.34 -13.88 6.84
C GLY A 25 -7.39 -13.31 8.26
N PHE A 26 -7.95 -14.07 9.19
CA PHE A 26 -8.23 -13.60 10.55
C PHE A 26 -7.27 -14.14 11.63
N GLY A 27 -6.32 -14.99 11.24
CA GLY A 27 -5.45 -15.72 12.18
C GLY A 27 -5.92 -17.15 12.41
N THR A 28 -5.14 -17.90 13.21
CA THR A 28 -5.36 -19.31 13.49
C THR A 28 -6.27 -19.58 14.71
N LYS A 29 -6.73 -18.51 15.37
CA LYS A 29 -7.52 -18.57 16.62
C LYS A 29 -8.68 -17.59 16.57
N GLY A 30 -9.70 -17.84 17.40
CA GLY A 30 -10.86 -16.98 17.53
C GLY A 30 -12.04 -17.39 16.66
N PRO A 31 -13.18 -16.71 16.79
CA PRO A 31 -14.43 -17.10 16.17
C PRO A 31 -14.45 -17.02 14.65
N MET A 32 -13.51 -16.31 14.05
CA MET A 32 -13.41 -16.10 12.60
C MET A 32 -12.27 -16.89 11.95
N ALA A 33 -11.55 -17.75 12.69
CA ALA A 33 -10.37 -18.45 12.18
C ALA A 33 -10.62 -19.27 10.91
N ASP A 34 -11.80 -19.88 10.79
CA ASP A 34 -12.20 -20.74 9.67
C ASP A 34 -13.06 -20.01 8.62
N LEU A 35 -13.32 -18.71 8.80
CA LEU A 35 -14.12 -17.94 7.84
C LEU A 35 -13.29 -17.54 6.61
N PRO A 36 -13.92 -17.48 5.43
CA PRO A 36 -13.27 -16.96 4.23
C PRO A 36 -12.97 -15.47 4.37
N ALA A 37 -11.83 -15.05 3.87
CA ALA A 37 -11.41 -13.66 3.88
C ALA A 37 -10.88 -13.24 2.52
N PHE A 38 -11.22 -12.00 2.15
CA PHE A 38 -10.65 -11.24 1.05
C PHE A 38 -10.36 -9.83 1.54
N ASP A 39 -9.64 -9.05 0.76
CA ASP A 39 -9.23 -7.68 1.07
C ASP A 39 -10.35 -6.84 1.70
N HIS A 40 -11.50 -6.73 1.04
CA HIS A 40 -12.62 -5.90 1.49
C HIS A 40 -13.16 -6.30 2.87
N VAL A 41 -13.18 -7.61 3.17
CA VAL A 41 -13.64 -8.11 4.46
C VAL A 41 -12.68 -7.70 5.57
N ILE A 42 -11.39 -7.74 5.27
CA ILE A 42 -10.35 -7.30 6.20
C ILE A 42 -10.36 -5.77 6.36
N GLN A 43 -10.55 -5.00 5.29
CA GLN A 43 -10.72 -3.54 5.39
C GLN A 43 -11.82 -3.16 6.39
N GLY A 44 -12.99 -3.83 6.29
CA GLY A 44 -14.11 -3.59 7.19
C GLY A 44 -13.77 -3.87 8.66
N LEU A 45 -13.12 -4.99 8.95
CA LEU A 45 -12.81 -5.37 10.33
C LEU A 45 -11.59 -4.64 10.90
N ALA A 46 -10.62 -4.28 10.07
CA ALA A 46 -9.41 -3.59 10.50
C ALA A 46 -9.59 -2.07 10.70
N GLY A 47 -10.77 -1.51 10.41
CA GLY A 47 -11.08 -0.10 10.61
C GLY A 47 -10.69 0.82 9.45
N PHE A 48 -10.22 0.29 8.32
CA PHE A 48 -9.92 1.11 7.14
C PHE A 48 -11.15 1.81 6.57
N THR A 49 -12.32 1.18 6.67
CA THR A 49 -13.58 1.77 6.19
C THR A 49 -14.03 2.95 7.03
N ASP A 50 -13.73 2.95 8.32
CA ASP A 50 -13.98 4.07 9.23
C ASP A 50 -13.04 5.25 8.93
N LEU A 51 -11.76 4.99 8.62
CA LEU A 51 -10.80 6.03 8.20
C LEU A 51 -11.21 6.79 6.93
N GLN A 52 -12.04 6.17 6.07
CA GLN A 52 -12.55 6.77 4.85
C GLN A 52 -13.95 7.37 5.04
N SER A 53 -14.44 7.46 6.28
CA SER A 53 -15.75 8.02 6.58
C SER A 53 -15.84 9.50 6.21
N SER A 54 -17.05 9.93 5.89
CA SER A 54 -17.40 11.34 5.65
C SER A 54 -18.75 11.64 6.29
N ASP A 55 -19.14 12.92 6.34
CA ASP A 55 -20.45 13.34 6.86
C ASP A 55 -21.61 12.67 6.12
N GLU A 56 -21.42 12.33 4.84
CA GLU A 56 -22.44 11.69 4.00
C GLU A 56 -22.41 10.16 4.08
N ASN A 57 -21.25 9.57 4.39
CA ASN A 57 -21.06 8.13 4.39
C ASN A 57 -20.18 7.69 5.57
N PRO A 58 -20.75 6.99 6.58
CA PRO A 58 -20.03 6.58 7.78
C PRO A 58 -18.95 5.50 7.54
N PHE A 59 -19.00 4.82 6.38
CA PHE A 59 -18.00 3.82 5.99
C PHE A 59 -17.77 3.87 4.48
N ASP A 60 -16.53 3.96 4.04
CA ASP A 60 -16.15 3.79 2.63
C ASP A 60 -14.86 2.98 2.53
N PHE A 61 -14.65 2.31 1.39
CA PHE A 61 -13.44 1.54 1.14
C PHE A 61 -12.30 2.41 0.61
N ILE A 62 -11.08 2.08 1.01
CA ILE A 62 -9.91 2.43 0.19
C ILE A 62 -10.03 1.62 -1.11
N LYS A 63 -10.26 2.31 -2.24
CA LYS A 63 -10.59 1.69 -3.54
C LYS A 63 -9.37 1.05 -4.22
N THR A 64 -8.63 0.25 -3.46
CA THR A 64 -7.55 -0.63 -3.91
C THR A 64 -7.43 -1.80 -2.94
N PHE A 65 -6.77 -2.89 -3.33
CA PHE A 65 -6.51 -4.06 -2.47
C PHE A 65 -5.40 -3.75 -1.47
N ILE A 66 -5.67 -2.85 -0.53
CA ILE A 66 -4.67 -2.36 0.45
C ILE A 66 -4.25 -3.45 1.44
N CYS A 67 -5.21 -4.27 1.92
CA CYS A 67 -4.94 -5.32 2.90
C CYS A 67 -4.09 -6.44 2.32
N ASP A 68 -4.34 -6.82 1.06
CA ASP A 68 -3.51 -7.79 0.34
C ASP A 68 -2.08 -7.28 0.19
N LYS A 69 -1.89 -6.01 -0.19
CA LYS A 69 -0.56 -5.40 -0.37
C LYS A 69 0.20 -5.27 0.94
N VAL A 70 -0.45 -4.80 2.01
CA VAL A 70 0.14 -4.71 3.36
C VAL A 70 0.59 -6.09 3.83
N THR A 71 -0.25 -7.11 3.61
CA THR A 71 0.08 -8.49 3.93
C THR A 71 1.27 -9.00 3.12
N ALA A 72 1.30 -8.71 1.82
CA ALA A 72 2.40 -9.11 0.93
C ALA A 72 3.75 -8.48 1.37
N TYR A 73 3.78 -7.20 1.70
CA TYR A 73 4.97 -6.56 2.26
C TYR A 73 5.39 -7.16 3.60
N THR A 74 4.44 -7.49 4.48
CA THR A 74 4.71 -8.17 5.76
C THR A 74 5.31 -9.56 5.52
N VAL A 75 4.79 -10.32 4.56
CA VAL A 75 5.34 -11.63 4.15
C VAL A 75 6.77 -11.49 3.63
N CYS A 76 7.02 -10.51 2.75
CA CYS A 76 8.36 -10.26 2.21
C CYS A 76 9.36 -9.90 3.33
N GLN A 77 8.97 -9.04 4.27
CA GLN A 77 9.78 -8.68 5.43
C GLN A 77 10.07 -9.91 6.31
N ALA A 78 9.07 -10.73 6.61
CA ALA A 78 9.21 -11.93 7.40
C ALA A 78 10.11 -12.97 6.71
N ALA A 79 9.94 -13.17 5.40
CA ALA A 79 10.79 -14.07 4.61
C ALA A 79 12.26 -13.63 4.62
N THR A 80 12.50 -12.33 4.41
CA THR A 80 13.86 -11.77 4.42
C THR A 80 14.54 -11.92 5.78
N ALA A 81 13.82 -11.62 6.86
CA ALA A 81 14.30 -11.80 8.23
C ALA A 81 14.60 -13.27 8.54
N ALA A 82 13.73 -14.18 8.11
CA ALA A 82 13.93 -15.62 8.31
C ALA A 82 15.12 -16.17 7.50
N LEU A 83 15.29 -15.68 6.27
CA LEU A 83 16.47 -16.03 5.45
C LEU A 83 17.77 -15.57 6.11
N LEU A 84 17.81 -14.35 6.62
CA LEU A 84 18.95 -13.84 7.36
C LEU A 84 19.23 -14.66 8.63
N ALA A 85 18.21 -14.93 9.44
CA ALA A 85 18.32 -15.76 10.63
C ALA A 85 18.81 -17.18 10.31
N ARG A 86 18.41 -17.77 9.18
CA ARG A 86 18.85 -19.09 8.72
C ARG A 86 20.35 -19.13 8.42
N VAL A 87 20.97 -18.01 8.03
CA VAL A 87 22.42 -17.95 7.80
C VAL A 87 23.19 -18.31 9.07
N THR A 88 22.74 -17.83 10.23
CA THR A 88 23.36 -18.08 11.54
C THR A 88 22.89 -19.38 12.18
N THR A 89 21.58 -19.58 12.23
CA THR A 89 20.97 -20.72 12.94
C THR A 89 21.10 -22.04 12.20
N LYS A 90 21.30 -21.99 10.87
CA LYS A 90 21.29 -23.13 9.93
C LYS A 90 19.94 -23.89 9.91
N LYS A 91 18.88 -23.32 10.49
CA LYS A 91 17.55 -23.92 10.60
C LYS A 91 16.50 -23.01 9.92
N GLY A 92 15.51 -23.63 9.32
CA GLY A 92 14.29 -22.96 8.89
C GLY A 92 13.33 -22.72 10.07
N GLN A 93 12.20 -22.10 9.78
CA GLN A 93 11.17 -21.85 10.79
C GLN A 93 9.77 -21.79 10.16
N HIS A 94 8.77 -21.99 11.01
CA HIS A 94 7.38 -21.73 10.67
C HIS A 94 7.03 -20.32 11.11
N ILE A 95 6.31 -19.60 10.26
CA ILE A 95 5.86 -18.22 10.49
C ILE A 95 4.39 -18.15 10.13
N ASP A 96 3.56 -17.75 11.10
CA ASP A 96 2.15 -17.45 10.88
C ASP A 96 1.95 -15.94 10.71
N ILE A 97 1.22 -15.56 9.66
CA ILE A 97 0.83 -14.18 9.39
C ILE A 97 -0.68 -14.14 9.17
N SER A 98 -1.38 -13.21 9.83
CA SER A 98 -2.76 -12.94 9.47
C SER A 98 -2.89 -11.57 8.80
N MET A 99 -3.74 -11.49 7.79
CA MET A 99 -4.05 -10.23 7.11
C MET A 99 -4.57 -9.20 8.09
N LEU A 100 -5.50 -9.60 8.96
CA LEU A 100 -6.07 -8.71 9.98
C LEU A 100 -4.99 -8.12 10.89
N HIS A 101 -4.05 -8.94 11.39
CA HIS A 101 -2.99 -8.46 12.29
C HIS A 101 -2.00 -7.54 11.55
N ALA A 102 -1.61 -7.90 10.32
CA ALA A 102 -0.77 -7.05 9.49
C ALA A 102 -1.41 -5.67 9.24
N CYS A 103 -2.71 -5.66 8.91
CA CYS A 103 -3.47 -4.44 8.67
C CYS A 103 -3.65 -3.58 9.93
N LEU A 104 -3.94 -4.21 11.07
CA LEU A 104 -4.00 -3.47 12.35
C LEU A 104 -2.65 -2.86 12.71
N SER A 105 -1.55 -3.61 12.54
CA SER A 105 -0.20 -3.12 12.80
C SER A 105 0.19 -1.97 11.87
N PHE A 106 -0.26 -1.98 10.62
CA PHE A 106 -0.03 -0.92 9.64
C PHE A 106 -0.81 0.35 9.99
N MET A 107 -2.10 0.21 10.29
CA MET A 107 -3.02 1.34 10.51
C MET A 107 -2.84 2.00 11.88
N TRP A 108 -2.43 1.23 12.89
CA TRP A 108 -2.46 1.68 14.29
C TRP A 108 -1.65 2.94 14.61
N PRO A 109 -0.41 3.12 14.11
CA PRO A 109 0.45 4.23 14.53
C PRO A 109 -0.15 5.62 14.31
N ASP A 110 -0.88 5.81 13.22
CA ASP A 110 -1.51 7.08 12.85
C ASP A 110 -3.04 7.04 12.95
N GLY A 111 -3.67 5.98 12.50
CA GLY A 111 -5.13 5.85 12.58
C GLY A 111 -5.68 5.76 14.01
N MET A 112 -4.90 5.23 14.95
CA MET A 112 -5.34 5.02 16.34
C MET A 112 -4.55 5.84 17.38
N MET A 113 -3.72 6.80 16.96
CA MET A 113 -2.88 7.58 17.88
C MET A 113 -3.71 8.28 19.01
N HIS A 114 -4.89 8.78 18.68
CA HIS A 114 -5.81 9.44 19.61
C HIS A 114 -6.48 8.50 20.63
N LYS A 115 -6.39 7.17 20.42
CA LYS A 115 -6.98 6.14 21.31
C LYS A 115 -5.94 5.16 21.87
N THR A 116 -4.66 5.37 21.59
CA THR A 116 -3.60 4.44 22.02
C THR A 116 -3.37 4.52 23.52
N LEU A 117 -3.35 5.73 24.11
CA LEU A 117 -3.27 5.92 25.54
C LEU A 117 -4.67 5.80 26.16
N LYS A 118 -4.83 4.93 27.16
CA LYS A 118 -6.14 4.61 27.76
C LYS A 118 -6.47 5.43 28.99
N ASP A 119 -5.46 5.78 29.77
CA ASP A 119 -5.63 6.36 31.11
C ASP A 119 -5.04 7.77 31.20
N ASP A 120 -4.73 8.39 30.07
CA ASP A 120 -4.03 9.68 30.06
C ASP A 120 -4.76 10.73 29.19
N ASP A 121 -5.66 11.48 29.82
CA ASP A 121 -6.39 12.58 29.18
C ASP A 121 -5.50 13.78 28.79
N ARG A 122 -4.21 13.77 29.15
CA ARG A 122 -3.26 14.84 28.80
C ARG A 122 -2.93 14.88 27.31
N PHE A 123 -3.14 13.79 26.60
CA PHE A 123 -2.87 13.68 25.16
C PHE A 123 -4.18 13.54 24.38
N ASN A 124 -5.02 14.57 24.45
CA ASN A 124 -6.21 14.66 23.60
C ASN A 124 -5.81 15.16 22.20
N MET A 125 -5.40 14.24 21.35
CA MET A 125 -5.04 14.53 19.94
C MET A 125 -6.24 14.25 19.02
N SER A 126 -6.35 15.03 17.96
CA SER A 126 -7.30 14.74 16.88
C SER A 126 -6.94 13.41 16.18
N PRO A 127 -7.93 12.68 15.65
CA PRO A 127 -7.68 11.53 14.79
C PRO A 127 -6.71 11.85 13.65
N GLY A 128 -5.87 10.88 13.26
CA GLY A 128 -4.91 11.07 12.17
C GLY A 128 -5.58 11.44 10.83
N SER A 129 -6.82 10.97 10.59
CA SER A 129 -7.63 11.33 9.43
C SER A 129 -7.85 12.83 9.25
N ASP A 130 -7.92 13.59 10.34
CA ASP A 130 -8.17 15.04 10.31
C ASP A 130 -7.02 15.85 9.69
N TYR A 131 -5.84 15.24 9.55
CA TYR A 131 -4.66 15.88 8.94
C TYR A 131 -4.66 15.89 7.41
N PHE A 132 -5.55 15.12 6.78
CA PHE A 132 -5.57 14.95 5.33
C PHE A 132 -6.60 15.88 4.70
N GLN A 133 -6.13 16.90 3.96
CA GLN A 133 -7.01 17.83 3.26
C GLN A 133 -6.54 18.07 1.82
N ILE A 134 -7.53 18.19 0.95
CA ILE A 134 -7.34 18.63 -0.43
C ILE A 134 -8.02 19.98 -0.57
N ILE A 135 -7.27 20.98 -1.04
CA ILE A 135 -7.84 22.28 -1.39
C ILE A 135 -8.30 22.21 -2.84
N ASN A 136 -9.57 22.47 -3.07
CA ASN A 136 -10.15 22.49 -4.41
C ASN A 136 -9.98 23.87 -5.05
N TYR A 137 -9.43 23.88 -6.26
CA TYR A 137 -9.21 25.06 -7.09
C TYR A 137 -10.12 25.07 -8.31
N LYS A 138 -9.94 26.05 -9.20
CA LYS A 138 -10.78 26.24 -10.40
C LYS A 138 -10.80 25.00 -11.31
N ASP A 139 -9.67 24.30 -11.43
CA ASP A 139 -9.39 23.26 -12.43
C ASP A 139 -8.85 21.96 -11.84
N GLY A 140 -8.87 21.81 -10.51
CA GLY A 140 -8.41 20.59 -9.85
C GLY A 140 -8.22 20.75 -8.36
N GLY A 141 -7.58 19.76 -7.74
CA GLY A 141 -7.24 19.73 -6.32
C GLY A 141 -5.75 19.82 -6.07
N VAL A 142 -5.37 20.34 -4.91
CA VAL A 142 -3.98 20.32 -4.40
C VAL A 142 -3.98 19.68 -3.02
N ALA A 143 -3.19 18.63 -2.87
CA ALA A 143 -2.88 18.04 -1.57
C ALA A 143 -1.81 18.90 -0.89
N VAL A 144 -2.00 19.22 0.39
CA VAL A 144 -1.10 20.07 1.18
C VAL A 144 -0.77 19.41 2.52
N ALA A 145 0.46 19.62 3.01
CA ALA A 145 0.91 19.13 4.30
C ALA A 145 1.60 20.25 5.11
N PRO A 146 0.87 21.25 5.62
CA PRO A 146 1.45 22.35 6.39
C PRO A 146 1.81 21.89 7.80
N LEU A 147 3.12 21.92 8.15
CA LEU A 147 3.61 21.50 9.45
C LEU A 147 4.07 22.69 10.31
N THR A 148 4.90 23.57 9.74
CA THR A 148 5.51 24.69 10.47
C THR A 148 4.56 25.88 10.61
N ASP A 149 4.87 26.80 11.50
CA ASP A 149 4.10 28.04 11.68
C ASP A 149 4.15 28.87 10.37
N SER A 150 5.31 28.95 9.70
CA SER A 150 5.45 29.63 8.41
C SER A 150 4.62 29.00 7.29
N HIS A 151 4.47 27.67 7.27
CA HIS A 151 3.59 27.01 6.31
C HIS A 151 2.13 27.42 6.52
N TRP A 152 1.70 27.51 7.77
CA TRP A 152 0.33 27.93 8.11
C TRP A 152 0.09 29.40 7.81
N GLU A 153 1.08 30.28 8.08
CA GLU A 153 0.98 31.70 7.71
C GLU A 153 0.82 31.86 6.18
N ALA A 154 1.65 31.17 5.41
CA ALA A 154 1.56 31.21 3.95
C ALA A 154 0.21 30.65 3.45
N LEU A 155 -0.22 29.55 4.03
CA LEU A 155 -1.47 28.89 3.64
C LEU A 155 -2.69 29.75 3.98
N LEU A 156 -2.77 30.32 5.18
CA LEU A 156 -3.85 31.22 5.61
C LEU A 156 -3.94 32.49 4.73
N ASN A 157 -2.79 33.09 4.38
CA ASN A 157 -2.75 34.18 3.43
C ASN A 157 -3.30 33.76 2.06
N MET A 158 -2.87 32.61 1.56
CA MET A 158 -3.30 32.10 0.26
C MET A 158 -4.78 31.77 0.22
N VAL A 159 -5.34 31.14 1.29
CA VAL A 159 -6.76 30.80 1.33
C VAL A 159 -7.66 31.97 1.73
N GLY A 160 -7.10 33.13 2.05
CA GLY A 160 -7.83 34.37 2.27
C GLY A 160 -8.27 34.61 3.71
N TYR A 161 -7.58 34.03 4.70
CA TYR A 161 -7.83 34.21 6.12
C TYR A 161 -6.61 34.73 6.89
N PRO A 162 -5.95 35.84 6.43
CA PRO A 162 -4.76 36.37 7.10
C PRO A 162 -5.01 36.80 8.55
N GLU A 163 -6.25 37.13 8.91
CA GLU A 163 -6.67 37.51 10.25
C GLU A 163 -6.59 36.37 11.27
N LEU A 164 -6.49 35.12 10.81
CA LEU A 164 -6.32 33.95 11.68
C LEU A 164 -4.88 33.72 12.11
N ILE A 165 -3.92 34.35 11.44
CA ILE A 165 -2.49 34.26 11.78
C ILE A 165 -2.27 34.78 13.20
N GLY A 166 -1.59 33.97 14.03
CA GLY A 166 -1.29 34.33 15.42
C GLY A 166 -2.48 34.20 16.40
N THR A 167 -3.66 33.84 15.94
CA THR A 167 -4.79 33.53 16.86
C THR A 167 -4.46 32.26 17.68
N PRO A 168 -5.07 32.09 18.87
CA PRO A 168 -4.76 30.93 19.72
C PRO A 168 -4.87 29.57 19.03
N LEU A 169 -5.78 29.43 18.06
CA LEU A 169 -5.98 28.20 17.30
C LEU A 169 -4.77 27.88 16.38
N TYR A 170 -4.17 28.90 15.77
CA TYR A 170 -3.09 28.75 14.79
C TYR A 170 -1.69 29.09 15.35
N ALA A 171 -1.59 29.56 16.60
CA ALA A 171 -0.39 30.12 17.18
C ALA A 171 0.78 29.13 17.38
N SER A 172 0.49 27.83 17.45
CA SER A 172 1.52 26.80 17.67
C SER A 172 1.14 25.46 17.10
N LEU A 173 2.14 24.61 16.82
CA LEU A 173 1.92 23.23 16.40
C LEU A 173 1.04 22.47 17.42
N ALA A 174 1.31 22.60 18.73
CA ALA A 174 0.54 21.93 19.77
C ALA A 174 -0.95 22.33 19.74
N SER A 175 -1.24 23.63 19.56
CA SER A 175 -2.61 24.11 19.46
C SER A 175 -3.34 23.56 18.23
N ARG A 176 -2.65 23.55 17.10
CA ARG A 176 -3.20 23.00 15.86
C ARG A 176 -3.47 21.49 15.97
N MET A 177 -2.52 20.73 16.49
CA MET A 177 -2.65 19.28 16.63
C MET A 177 -3.81 18.85 17.54
N THR A 178 -4.12 19.65 18.55
CA THR A 178 -5.24 19.38 19.49
C THR A 178 -6.61 19.73 18.86
N ASN A 179 -6.63 20.58 17.83
CA ASN A 179 -7.87 21.10 17.23
C ASN A 179 -7.82 20.99 15.69
N MET A 180 -7.27 19.91 15.18
CA MET A 180 -6.98 19.78 13.73
C MET A 180 -8.25 19.84 12.88
N ASP A 181 -9.36 19.27 13.36
CA ASP A 181 -10.67 19.37 12.73
C ASP A 181 -11.07 20.83 12.42
N LYS A 182 -10.89 21.72 13.41
CA LYS A 182 -11.21 23.17 13.28
C LYS A 182 -10.14 23.89 12.44
N VAL A 183 -8.89 23.51 12.62
CA VAL A 183 -7.77 24.11 11.86
C VAL A 183 -7.90 23.85 10.38
N MET A 184 -8.29 22.64 9.99
CA MET A 184 -8.46 22.25 8.59
C MET A 184 -9.76 22.79 7.94
N GLU A 185 -10.69 23.29 8.73
CA GLU A 185 -11.98 23.82 8.21
C GLU A 185 -11.79 24.91 7.16
N VAL A 186 -10.79 25.79 7.36
CA VAL A 186 -10.51 26.87 6.40
C VAL A 186 -10.08 26.38 5.01
N LEU A 187 -9.60 25.12 4.91
CA LEU A 187 -9.17 24.50 3.67
C LEU A 187 -10.31 23.85 2.88
N LYS A 188 -11.46 23.64 3.49
CA LYS A 188 -12.63 23.02 2.84
C LYS A 188 -13.28 23.92 1.79
N SER A 189 -13.12 25.24 1.91
CA SER A 189 -13.72 26.20 0.97
C SER A 189 -12.99 26.19 -0.37
N PRO A 190 -13.68 25.91 -1.50
CA PRO A 190 -13.04 25.90 -2.81
C PRO A 190 -12.49 27.27 -3.24
N ARG A 191 -11.31 27.30 -3.78
CA ARG A 191 -10.65 28.49 -4.35
C ARG A 191 -10.85 28.50 -5.87
N LYS A 192 -11.94 29.13 -6.32
CA LYS A 192 -12.30 29.23 -7.74
C LYS A 192 -11.66 30.41 -8.48
N ASP A 193 -10.93 31.22 -7.78
CA ASP A 193 -10.28 32.43 -8.30
C ASP A 193 -8.92 32.15 -8.97
N ILE A 194 -8.23 31.07 -8.55
CA ILE A 194 -6.96 30.66 -9.14
C ILE A 194 -6.99 29.19 -9.58
N GLY A 195 -6.10 28.81 -10.51
CA GLY A 195 -5.91 27.43 -10.93
C GLY A 195 -4.83 26.70 -10.11
N VAL A 196 -4.74 25.39 -10.30
CA VAL A 196 -3.81 24.48 -9.61
C VAL A 196 -2.35 24.93 -9.81
N ASP A 197 -1.92 25.24 -11.04
CA ASP A 197 -0.53 25.63 -11.32
C ASP A 197 -0.12 26.86 -10.53
N LYS A 198 -0.99 27.88 -10.46
CA LYS A 198 -0.70 29.10 -9.71
C LYS A 198 -0.69 28.85 -8.20
N ALA A 199 -1.55 27.97 -7.71
CA ALA A 199 -1.55 27.56 -6.30
C ALA A 199 -0.25 26.83 -5.93
N ILE A 200 0.21 25.90 -6.76
CA ILE A 200 1.47 25.17 -6.57
C ILE A 200 2.66 26.15 -6.56
N GLU A 201 2.72 27.10 -7.52
CA GLU A 201 3.77 28.10 -7.55
C GLU A 201 3.87 28.90 -6.23
N ILE A 202 2.73 29.36 -5.70
CA ILE A 202 2.65 30.11 -4.44
C ILE A 202 3.12 29.24 -3.27
N LEU A 203 2.60 28.00 -3.16
CA LEU A 203 2.92 27.10 -2.06
C LEU A 203 4.38 26.67 -2.06
N VAL A 204 4.94 26.33 -3.22
CA VAL A 204 6.36 25.97 -3.37
C VAL A 204 7.26 27.16 -3.03
N THR A 205 6.90 28.37 -3.45
CA THR A 205 7.66 29.59 -3.11
C THR A 205 7.69 29.85 -1.60
N ALA A 206 6.64 29.44 -0.90
CA ALA A 206 6.53 29.53 0.56
C ALA A 206 7.05 28.28 1.31
N ASP A 207 7.71 27.35 0.61
CA ASP A 207 8.23 26.10 1.13
C ASP A 207 7.15 25.18 1.77
N VAL A 208 5.90 25.31 1.35
CA VAL A 208 4.80 24.46 1.82
C VAL A 208 4.77 23.16 1.02
N PRO A 209 4.89 21.98 1.66
CA PRO A 209 4.79 20.70 0.96
C PRO A 209 3.42 20.56 0.31
N CYS A 210 3.41 20.41 -1.02
CA CYS A 210 2.18 20.29 -1.80
C CYS A 210 2.41 19.52 -3.10
N SER A 211 1.32 19.00 -3.65
CA SER A 211 1.30 18.40 -4.98
C SER A 211 -0.07 18.55 -5.63
N PRO A 212 -0.16 18.61 -6.97
CA PRO A 212 -1.45 18.51 -7.65
C PRO A 212 -2.04 17.10 -7.42
N CYS A 213 -3.36 17.01 -7.33
CA CYS A 213 -4.07 15.73 -7.33
C CYS A 213 -4.19 15.24 -8.78
N SER A 214 -3.36 14.27 -9.16
CA SER A 214 -3.38 13.68 -10.50
C SER A 214 -4.51 12.65 -10.64
N SER A 215 -5.15 12.64 -11.81
CA SER A 215 -5.98 11.48 -12.17
C SER A 215 -5.09 10.29 -12.51
N ARG A 216 -5.66 9.07 -12.46
CA ARG A 216 -4.91 7.86 -12.87
C ARG A 216 -4.53 7.88 -14.35
N ASP A 217 -5.30 8.56 -15.17
CA ASP A 217 -5.06 8.69 -16.61
C ASP A 217 -3.88 9.62 -16.93
N ASP A 218 -3.57 10.55 -16.00
CA ASP A 218 -2.48 11.52 -16.16
C ASP A 218 -1.12 11.00 -15.66
N LEU A 219 -1.06 9.85 -14.98
CA LEU A 219 0.18 9.34 -14.38
C LEU A 219 1.30 9.14 -15.40
N GLU A 220 0.99 8.57 -16.58
CA GLU A 220 1.97 8.36 -17.65
C GLU A 220 2.50 9.68 -18.26
N SER A 221 1.74 10.76 -18.16
CA SER A 221 2.13 12.08 -18.68
C SER A 221 2.99 12.89 -17.71
N SER A 222 2.95 12.59 -16.41
CA SER A 222 3.66 13.31 -15.36
C SER A 222 5.16 13.38 -15.60
N GLU A 223 5.72 14.60 -15.61
CA GLU A 223 7.15 14.83 -15.81
C GLU A 223 7.99 14.20 -14.69
N GLN A 224 7.52 14.27 -13.43
CA GLN A 224 8.23 13.68 -12.31
C GLN A 224 8.27 12.16 -12.40
N ILE A 225 7.15 11.51 -12.76
CA ILE A 225 7.07 10.06 -12.93
C ILE A 225 8.00 9.59 -14.05
N LYS A 226 8.05 10.33 -15.18
CA LYS A 226 8.99 10.09 -16.27
C LYS A 226 10.43 10.28 -15.85
N ALA A 227 10.72 11.37 -15.15
CA ALA A 227 12.09 11.72 -14.73
C ALA A 227 12.72 10.67 -13.81
N ILE A 228 11.94 10.05 -12.92
CA ILE A 228 12.41 8.98 -12.04
C ILE A 228 12.32 7.58 -12.67
N GLY A 229 11.82 7.47 -13.91
CA GLY A 229 11.66 6.19 -14.59
C GLY A 229 10.73 5.22 -13.87
N ALA A 230 9.68 5.72 -13.19
CA ALA A 230 8.80 4.90 -12.37
C ALA A 230 7.88 3.97 -13.18
N LEU A 231 7.70 4.24 -14.47
CA LEU A 231 6.93 3.44 -15.40
C LEU A 231 7.77 3.05 -16.60
N GLU A 232 7.58 1.83 -17.06
CA GLU A 232 8.20 1.30 -18.27
C GLU A 232 7.14 0.75 -19.22
N THR A 233 7.32 1.00 -20.51
CA THR A 233 6.45 0.46 -21.57
C THR A 233 7.21 -0.48 -22.45
N TYR A 234 6.72 -1.70 -22.64
CA TYR A 234 7.29 -2.71 -23.51
C TYR A 234 6.21 -3.51 -24.25
N VAL A 235 6.62 -4.27 -25.26
CA VAL A 235 5.70 -5.07 -26.09
C VAL A 235 5.98 -6.54 -25.88
N THR A 236 4.94 -7.31 -25.60
CA THR A 236 5.00 -8.76 -25.49
C THR A 236 4.21 -9.41 -26.63
N LYS A 237 4.57 -10.64 -27.01
CA LYS A 237 3.82 -11.40 -28.01
C LYS A 237 2.40 -11.71 -27.56
N ALA A 238 2.25 -12.06 -26.27
CA ALA A 238 0.97 -12.55 -25.74
C ALA A 238 -0.03 -11.43 -25.45
N MET A 239 0.44 -10.25 -24.99
CA MET A 239 -0.43 -9.19 -24.46
C MET A 239 -0.32 -7.87 -25.23
N GLY A 240 0.58 -7.77 -26.22
CA GLY A 240 0.83 -6.52 -26.93
C GLY A 240 1.60 -5.50 -26.09
N LYS A 241 1.24 -4.24 -26.19
CA LYS A 241 1.89 -3.13 -25.46
C LYS A 241 1.40 -3.06 -24.01
N LEU A 242 2.34 -3.06 -23.08
CA LEU A 242 2.10 -2.97 -21.63
C LEU A 242 2.85 -1.79 -21.04
N THR A 243 2.23 -1.07 -20.12
CA THR A 243 2.91 -0.13 -19.21
C THR A 243 2.82 -0.67 -17.80
N VAL A 244 3.96 -0.80 -17.12
CA VAL A 244 4.06 -1.34 -15.76
C VAL A 244 4.96 -0.46 -14.90
N PRO A 245 4.78 -0.46 -13.58
CA PRO A 245 5.72 0.18 -12.67
C PRO A 245 7.06 -0.57 -12.67
N THR A 246 8.16 0.18 -12.68
CA THR A 246 9.50 -0.37 -12.48
C THR A 246 9.69 -0.76 -11.00
N PRO A 247 10.63 -1.67 -10.68
CA PRO A 247 10.95 -1.98 -9.29
C PRO A 247 11.33 -0.72 -8.52
N PRO A 248 10.72 -0.46 -7.34
CA PRO A 248 10.97 0.78 -6.59
C PRO A 248 12.31 0.79 -5.84
N ILE A 249 13.00 -0.36 -5.76
CA ILE A 249 14.28 -0.51 -5.05
C ILE A 249 15.39 -0.62 -6.09
N LEU A 250 16.31 0.34 -6.05
CA LEU A 250 17.49 0.37 -6.91
C LEU A 250 18.71 -0.04 -6.09
N PHE A 251 19.32 -1.15 -6.44
CA PHE A 251 20.59 -1.60 -5.85
C PHE A 251 21.75 -1.07 -6.69
N GLU A 252 22.78 -0.52 -6.03
CA GLU A 252 24.00 -0.04 -6.71
C GLU A 252 24.61 -1.15 -7.58
N GLY A 253 24.93 -0.80 -8.83
CA GLY A 253 25.58 -1.71 -9.78
C GLY A 253 24.67 -2.83 -10.31
N LYS A 254 23.38 -2.78 -10.09
CA LYS A 254 22.41 -3.70 -10.70
C LYS A 254 21.45 -2.93 -11.60
N GLU A 255 21.38 -3.37 -12.86
CA GLU A 255 20.28 -2.97 -13.72
C GLU A 255 18.99 -3.63 -13.21
N THR A 256 17.90 -2.85 -13.22
CA THR A 256 16.57 -3.42 -12.99
C THR A 256 16.23 -4.30 -14.19
N SER A 257 16.04 -5.59 -13.96
CA SER A 257 15.57 -6.47 -15.02
C SER A 257 14.14 -6.06 -15.40
N GLN A 258 13.91 -6.00 -16.69
CA GLN A 258 12.56 -5.85 -17.25
C GLN A 258 11.67 -6.96 -16.67
N ALA A 259 10.48 -6.61 -16.20
CA ALA A 259 9.54 -7.62 -15.74
C ALA A 259 9.03 -8.41 -16.94
N ASP A 260 9.10 -9.73 -16.86
CA ASP A 260 8.45 -10.59 -17.86
C ASP A 260 6.93 -10.43 -17.78
N ALA A 261 6.27 -10.57 -18.92
CA ALA A 261 4.82 -10.61 -18.94
C ALA A 261 4.29 -11.81 -18.14
N SER A 262 3.08 -11.69 -17.62
CA SER A 262 2.41 -12.83 -16.99
C SER A 262 2.30 -13.98 -18.02
N PRO A 263 2.70 -15.21 -17.64
CA PRO A 263 2.61 -16.34 -18.54
C PRO A 263 1.16 -16.70 -18.86
N LEU A 264 0.94 -17.23 -20.03
CA LEU A 264 -0.34 -17.83 -20.40
C LEU A 264 -0.58 -19.14 -19.63
N LEU A 265 -1.83 -19.57 -19.52
CA LEU A 265 -2.18 -20.80 -18.81
C LEU A 265 -1.45 -22.00 -19.41
N GLY A 266 -0.61 -22.65 -18.62
CA GLY A 266 0.16 -23.82 -19.03
C GLY A 266 1.40 -23.55 -19.90
N GLU A 267 1.77 -22.31 -20.12
CA GLU A 267 2.96 -21.92 -20.93
C GLU A 267 4.24 -22.60 -20.44
N HIS A 268 4.45 -22.69 -19.14
CA HIS A 268 5.65 -23.28 -18.54
C HIS A 268 5.48 -24.76 -18.15
N SER A 269 4.32 -25.37 -18.38
CA SER A 269 4.03 -26.74 -17.91
C SER A 269 5.05 -27.75 -18.40
N ARG A 270 5.40 -27.70 -19.69
CA ARG A 270 6.37 -28.61 -20.31
C ARG A 270 7.79 -28.43 -19.70
N SER A 271 8.27 -27.19 -19.61
CA SER A 271 9.62 -26.90 -19.08
C SER A 271 9.73 -27.30 -17.62
N ILE A 272 8.73 -27.01 -16.80
CA ILE A 272 8.71 -27.38 -15.37
C ILE A 272 8.78 -28.89 -15.17
N LEU A 273 8.00 -29.66 -15.91
CA LEU A 273 8.04 -31.14 -15.80
C LEU A 273 9.39 -31.69 -16.29
N HIS A 274 9.95 -31.12 -17.33
CA HIS A 274 11.26 -31.49 -17.82
C HIS A 274 12.36 -31.20 -16.76
N GLU A 275 12.34 -30.03 -16.12
CA GLU A 275 13.26 -29.67 -15.03
C GLU A 275 13.12 -30.62 -13.81
N LEU A 276 11.92 -31.13 -13.55
CA LEU A 276 11.65 -32.14 -12.53
C LEU A 276 12.09 -33.56 -12.91
N GLY A 277 12.68 -33.73 -14.11
CA GLY A 277 13.23 -35.01 -14.57
C GLY A 277 12.22 -35.96 -15.20
N TRP A 278 11.03 -35.46 -15.58
CA TRP A 278 10.04 -36.27 -16.28
C TRP A 278 10.47 -36.58 -17.71
N ALA A 279 10.25 -37.83 -18.15
CA ALA A 279 10.57 -38.24 -19.51
C ALA A 279 9.68 -37.51 -20.52
N GLN A 280 10.25 -37.12 -21.67
CA GLN A 280 9.52 -36.40 -22.72
C GLN A 280 8.27 -37.15 -23.20
N ASP A 281 8.37 -38.48 -23.32
CA ASP A 281 7.26 -39.32 -23.76
C ASP A 281 6.09 -39.26 -22.76
N THR A 282 6.37 -39.33 -21.45
CA THR A 282 5.34 -39.19 -20.40
C THR A 282 4.68 -37.80 -20.43
N ILE A 283 5.46 -36.76 -20.64
CA ILE A 283 4.91 -35.40 -20.79
C ILE A 283 3.98 -35.31 -22.01
N ASN A 284 4.40 -35.90 -23.13
CA ASN A 284 3.58 -35.94 -24.35
C ASN A 284 2.28 -36.76 -24.14
N GLU A 285 2.34 -37.87 -23.42
CA GLU A 285 1.14 -38.67 -23.05
C GLU A 285 0.14 -37.84 -22.25
N LEU A 286 0.59 -37.11 -21.23
CA LEU A 286 -0.25 -36.23 -20.42
C LEU A 286 -0.88 -35.09 -21.24
N ILE A 287 -0.17 -34.56 -22.20
CA ILE A 287 -0.70 -33.54 -23.11
C ILE A 287 -1.76 -34.14 -24.02
N ASN A 288 -1.47 -35.30 -24.63
CA ASN A 288 -2.37 -35.97 -25.54
C ASN A 288 -3.65 -36.50 -24.86
N SER A 289 -3.56 -36.90 -23.59
CA SER A 289 -4.72 -37.29 -22.80
C SER A 289 -5.55 -36.10 -22.32
N GLY A 290 -5.03 -34.88 -22.42
CA GLY A 290 -5.67 -33.66 -21.91
C GLY A 290 -5.54 -33.44 -20.40
N GLU A 291 -4.78 -34.28 -19.70
CA GLU A 291 -4.49 -34.12 -18.27
C GLU A 291 -3.55 -32.95 -18.01
N LEU A 292 -2.66 -32.67 -18.98
CA LEU A 292 -1.77 -31.51 -18.96
C LEU A 292 -2.15 -30.55 -20.09
N LYS A 293 -2.58 -29.34 -19.71
CA LYS A 293 -2.81 -28.26 -20.67
C LYS A 293 -1.52 -27.46 -20.87
N ILE A 294 -1.21 -27.16 -22.12
CA ILE A 294 -0.10 -26.28 -22.51
C ILE A 294 -0.64 -25.17 -23.41
N THR A 295 -0.01 -24.02 -23.37
CA THR A 295 -0.18 -22.95 -24.35
C THR A 295 1.19 -22.72 -24.99
N GLU A 296 1.25 -22.83 -26.30
CA GLU A 296 2.43 -22.48 -27.11
C GLU A 296 2.21 -21.09 -27.72
N ILE A 297 3.21 -20.20 -27.62
CA ILE A 297 3.20 -18.82 -28.14
C ILE A 297 3.94 -18.77 -29.47
#